data_4244e48677d14668b827729615c458d4
#
_entry.id   4244e48677d14668b827729615c458d4
#
_cell.length_a   1.000
_cell.length_b   1.000
_cell.length_c   1.000
_cell.angle_alpha   90.00
_cell.angle_beta   90.00
_cell.angle_gamma   90.00
#
_symmetry.space_group_name_H-M   'P 1'
#
loop_
_entity.id
_entity.type
_entity.pdbx_description
1 polymer ?
#
loop_
_entity_poly.entity_id
_entity_poly.type
_entity_poly.pdbx_seq_one_letter_code
_entity_poly.pdbx_strand_id
1 'polypeptide(L)'
;MADTRIIGIIAGSGVYPETFARAARSKCPDVRLVAAAFEGETSAAFLDLTDASAWFRVGQLGKLIKFFKSQKATEAIMVGQIAPKNLFDLRPDLRTLMLLARLKERNAESLFGGIGEELAKDGIHLLPATTFLEDLLPTAGHVCGPTMKKRQLEDAAFGFRIAKETSRLDIGQTVVVRHGTVLAVEAFEGTNACIRRGGELGRGKDVMLVKVSKPDQDFRFDVPVVGPQTIETCLGAGVKAIAIEAGKTLLLERETVFRLCQEHGISIQAIEE
;
A
#
# COMPACT_ATOMS: atom_id res chain seq x y z
N MET A 1 -7.16 19.38 30.17
CA MET A 1 -7.57 18.14 29.50
C MET A 1 -6.74 18.06 28.24
N ALA A 2 -6.01 16.99 28.01
CA ALA A 2 -5.28 16.83 26.77
C ALA A 2 -6.34 16.82 25.62
N ASP A 3 -6.10 17.60 24.57
CA ASP A 3 -6.98 17.61 23.41
C ASP A 3 -7.00 16.21 22.80
N THR A 4 -8.16 15.58 22.69
CA THR A 4 -8.30 14.25 22.09
C THR A 4 -7.82 14.29 20.66
N ARG A 5 -6.82 13.49 20.31
CA ARG A 5 -6.31 13.38 18.94
C ARG A 5 -7.39 12.81 18.03
N ILE A 6 -7.73 13.51 16.95
CA ILE A 6 -8.80 13.12 16.02
C ILE A 6 -8.19 12.90 14.63
N ILE A 7 -8.26 11.67 14.12
CA ILE A 7 -7.69 11.31 12.82
C ILE A 7 -8.80 10.93 11.85
N GLY A 8 -8.85 11.63 10.72
CA GLY A 8 -9.68 11.27 9.57
C GLY A 8 -9.06 10.12 8.78
N ILE A 9 -9.81 9.07 8.52
CA ILE A 9 -9.36 7.93 7.71
C ILE A 9 -10.01 7.99 6.34
N ILE A 10 -9.23 8.18 5.30
CA ILE A 10 -9.64 8.02 3.89
C ILE A 10 -9.46 6.54 3.58
N ALA A 11 -10.56 5.77 3.70
CA ALA A 11 -10.52 4.32 3.75
C ALA A 11 -10.83 3.69 2.38
N GLY A 12 -9.81 3.14 1.73
CA GLY A 12 -9.99 2.29 0.55
C GLY A 12 -10.39 0.85 0.88
N SER A 13 -10.18 -0.04 -0.06
CA SER A 13 -10.45 -1.47 0.05
C SER A 13 -9.30 -2.24 0.72
N GLY A 14 -9.56 -3.50 1.04
CA GLY A 14 -8.61 -4.42 1.65
C GLY A 14 -8.53 -4.30 3.17
N VAL A 15 -7.56 -4.99 3.76
CA VAL A 15 -7.38 -5.12 5.21
C VAL A 15 -6.65 -3.95 5.86
N TYR A 16 -6.07 -3.06 5.06
CA TYR A 16 -5.24 -1.96 5.54
C TYR A 16 -6.00 -0.99 6.46
N PRO A 17 -7.22 -0.51 6.13
CA PRO A 17 -7.99 0.36 7.02
C PRO A 17 -8.23 -0.26 8.40
N GLU A 18 -8.57 -1.54 8.43
CA GLU A 18 -8.80 -2.27 9.68
C GLU A 18 -7.51 -2.44 10.49
N THR A 19 -6.40 -2.81 9.83
CA THR A 19 -5.08 -2.95 10.45
C THR A 19 -4.65 -1.62 11.09
N PHE A 20 -4.83 -0.51 10.37
CA PHE A 20 -4.53 0.82 10.89
C PHE A 20 -5.40 1.15 12.12
N ALA A 21 -6.72 0.96 12.04
CA ALA A 21 -7.62 1.31 13.15
C ALA A 21 -7.28 0.53 14.44
N ARG A 22 -7.01 -0.77 14.32
CA ARG A 22 -6.60 -1.61 15.46
C ARG A 22 -5.25 -1.16 16.04
N ALA A 23 -4.27 -0.86 15.20
CA ALA A 23 -2.96 -0.38 15.64
C ALA A 23 -3.04 1.00 16.30
N ALA A 24 -3.81 1.93 15.71
CA ALA A 24 -4.03 3.25 16.29
C ALA A 24 -4.67 3.17 17.68
N ARG A 25 -5.70 2.35 17.86
CA ARG A 25 -6.33 2.12 19.16
C ARG A 25 -5.39 1.49 20.19
N SER A 26 -4.54 0.58 19.75
CA SER A 26 -3.55 -0.07 20.64
C SER A 26 -2.46 0.89 21.10
N LYS A 27 -1.93 1.72 20.19
CA LYS A 27 -0.82 2.65 20.45
C LYS A 27 -1.29 4.00 21.03
N CYS A 28 -2.53 4.40 20.78
CA CYS A 28 -3.14 5.63 21.25
C CYS A 28 -4.61 5.38 21.65
N PRO A 29 -4.85 4.85 22.87
CA PRO A 29 -6.22 4.43 23.27
C PRO A 29 -7.28 5.53 23.23
N ASP A 30 -6.88 6.79 23.47
CA ASP A 30 -7.78 7.95 23.45
C ASP A 30 -7.97 8.57 22.06
N VAL A 31 -7.39 7.97 21.00
CA VAL A 31 -7.56 8.46 19.63
C VAL A 31 -9.00 8.30 19.17
N ARG A 32 -9.54 9.37 18.58
CA ARG A 32 -10.84 9.34 17.90
C ARG A 32 -10.64 9.15 16.40
N LEU A 33 -11.22 8.08 15.85
CA LEU A 33 -11.10 7.69 14.45
C LEU A 33 -12.38 8.05 13.69
N VAL A 34 -12.24 8.83 12.63
CA VAL A 34 -13.34 9.32 11.79
C VAL A 34 -13.16 8.85 10.36
N ALA A 35 -14.02 7.95 9.87
CA ALA A 35 -13.85 7.31 8.58
C ALA A 35 -14.65 7.98 7.46
N ALA A 36 -13.97 8.35 6.39
CA ALA A 36 -14.55 8.57 5.08
C ALA A 36 -14.49 7.26 4.28
N ALA A 37 -15.63 6.59 4.17
CA ALA A 37 -15.79 5.33 3.45
C ALA A 37 -16.23 5.58 2.01
N PHE A 38 -15.82 4.71 1.07
CA PHE A 38 -16.17 4.84 -0.35
C PHE A 38 -17.06 3.68 -0.80
N GLU A 39 -18.17 4.04 -1.47
CA GLU A 39 -19.12 3.09 -2.04
C GLU A 39 -18.40 2.10 -2.98
N GLY A 40 -18.54 0.80 -2.72
CA GLY A 40 -17.91 -0.27 -3.52
C GLY A 40 -16.42 -0.54 -3.24
N GLU A 41 -15.79 0.19 -2.33
CA GLU A 41 -14.40 0.01 -1.94
C GLU A 41 -14.26 -0.38 -0.46
N THR A 42 -14.78 0.44 0.45
CA THR A 42 -14.59 0.26 1.88
C THR A 42 -15.48 -0.85 2.42
N SER A 43 -14.92 -1.74 3.24
CA SER A 43 -15.69 -2.75 3.97
C SER A 43 -16.58 -2.09 5.02
N ALA A 44 -17.87 -2.47 5.06
CA ALA A 44 -18.78 -1.97 6.09
C ALA A 44 -18.33 -2.41 7.51
N ALA A 45 -17.77 -3.61 7.64
CA ALA A 45 -17.27 -4.12 8.92
C ALA A 45 -16.11 -3.28 9.50
N PHE A 46 -15.33 -2.59 8.67
CA PHE A 46 -14.31 -1.67 9.13
C PHE A 46 -14.91 -0.51 9.94
N LEU A 47 -16.11 -0.05 9.60
CA LEU A 47 -16.73 1.11 10.24
C LEU A 47 -17.06 0.87 11.73
N ASP A 48 -17.23 -0.39 12.15
CA ASP A 48 -17.42 -0.75 13.55
C ASP A 48 -16.18 -0.44 14.43
N LEU A 49 -15.03 -0.21 13.81
CA LEU A 49 -13.78 0.20 14.48
C LEU A 49 -13.62 1.73 14.61
N THR A 50 -14.58 2.51 14.13
CA THR A 50 -14.49 3.98 14.06
C THR A 50 -15.55 4.65 14.95
N ASP A 51 -15.25 5.88 15.40
CA ASP A 51 -16.15 6.65 16.28
C ASP A 51 -17.20 7.44 15.51
N ALA A 52 -16.93 7.71 14.24
CA ALA A 52 -17.86 8.33 13.30
C ALA A 52 -17.48 7.94 11.87
N SER A 53 -18.47 7.80 11.02
CA SER A 53 -18.23 7.49 9.60
C SER A 53 -19.26 8.14 8.69
N ALA A 54 -18.88 8.33 7.43
CA ALA A 54 -19.79 8.74 6.37
C ALA A 54 -19.35 8.09 5.04
N TRP A 55 -20.35 7.79 4.19
CA TRP A 55 -20.14 7.22 2.86
C TRP A 55 -20.02 8.30 1.81
N PHE A 56 -19.07 8.13 0.92
CA PHE A 56 -18.77 9.02 -0.19
C PHE A 56 -18.65 8.23 -1.50
N ARG A 57 -18.82 8.94 -2.60
CA ARG A 57 -18.36 8.48 -3.90
C ARG A 57 -16.99 9.04 -4.21
N VAL A 58 -16.20 8.30 -4.94
CA VAL A 58 -14.91 8.79 -5.42
C VAL A 58 -15.12 10.10 -6.20
N GLY A 59 -14.34 11.14 -5.85
CA GLY A 59 -14.49 12.49 -6.41
C GLY A 59 -15.31 13.49 -5.57
N GLN A 60 -15.77 13.14 -4.37
CA GLN A 60 -16.50 14.06 -3.48
C GLN A 60 -15.57 14.70 -2.42
N LEU A 61 -14.42 15.24 -2.86
CA LEU A 61 -13.38 15.78 -1.96
C LEU A 61 -13.89 16.91 -1.06
N GLY A 62 -14.68 17.84 -1.60
CA GLY A 62 -15.21 18.95 -0.84
C GLY A 62 -16.17 18.50 0.27
N LYS A 63 -16.99 17.44 0.01
CA LYS A 63 -17.88 16.87 1.03
C LYS A 63 -17.08 16.13 2.10
N LEU A 64 -16.05 15.37 1.70
CA LEU A 64 -15.15 14.65 2.60
C LEU A 64 -14.46 15.64 3.57
N ILE A 65 -13.89 16.72 3.05
CA ILE A 65 -13.23 17.74 3.87
C ILE A 65 -14.21 18.39 4.85
N LYS A 66 -15.43 18.74 4.38
CA LYS A 66 -16.48 19.28 5.26
C LYS A 66 -16.83 18.30 6.39
N PHE A 67 -16.91 17.02 6.09
CA PHE A 67 -17.17 15.99 7.09
C PHE A 67 -16.04 15.94 8.13
N PHE A 68 -14.78 15.86 7.73
CA PHE A 68 -13.65 15.85 8.65
C PHE A 68 -13.62 17.11 9.53
N LYS A 69 -13.86 18.29 8.95
CA LYS A 69 -13.96 19.55 9.71
C LYS A 69 -15.11 19.52 10.73
N SER A 70 -16.28 18.99 10.37
CA SER A 70 -17.41 18.87 11.29
C SER A 70 -17.10 17.96 12.49
N GLN A 71 -16.21 16.97 12.27
CA GLN A 71 -15.71 16.07 13.31
C GLN A 71 -14.47 16.61 14.03
N LYS A 72 -14.00 17.82 13.69
CA LYS A 72 -12.80 18.48 14.24
C LYS A 72 -11.50 17.69 14.00
N ALA A 73 -11.41 16.90 12.93
CA ALA A 73 -10.18 16.21 12.57
C ALA A 73 -9.15 17.24 12.06
N THR A 74 -7.95 17.21 12.63
CA THR A 74 -6.79 18.02 12.23
C THR A 74 -5.73 17.21 11.53
N GLU A 75 -5.86 15.89 11.56
CA GLU A 75 -4.98 14.95 10.88
C GLU A 75 -5.83 14.01 10.03
N ALA A 76 -5.25 13.53 8.95
CA ALA A 76 -5.88 12.50 8.12
C ALA A 76 -4.85 11.46 7.68
N ILE A 77 -5.31 10.27 7.33
CA ILE A 77 -4.49 9.19 6.77
C ILE A 77 -5.20 8.56 5.59
N MET A 78 -4.45 8.18 4.56
CA MET A 78 -4.96 7.40 3.42
C MET A 78 -4.50 5.95 3.56
N VAL A 79 -5.44 5.02 3.66
CA VAL A 79 -5.15 3.59 3.83
C VAL A 79 -6.10 2.74 3.01
N GLY A 80 -5.57 1.70 2.39
CA GLY A 80 -6.31 0.83 1.48
C GLY A 80 -6.23 1.29 0.02
N GLN A 81 -6.78 0.49 -0.88
CA GLN A 81 -6.71 0.72 -2.31
C GLN A 81 -8.05 1.24 -2.84
N ILE A 82 -8.00 2.16 -3.78
CA ILE A 82 -9.16 2.56 -4.60
C ILE A 82 -8.91 2.05 -6.01
N ALA A 83 -9.85 1.24 -6.54
CA ALA A 83 -9.67 0.60 -7.83
C ALA A 83 -9.54 1.65 -8.97
N PRO A 84 -8.58 1.50 -9.91
CA PRO A 84 -8.35 2.46 -11.00
C PRO A 84 -9.60 2.72 -11.85
N LYS A 85 -10.47 1.72 -12.05
CA LYS A 85 -11.74 1.86 -12.78
C LYS A 85 -12.64 2.94 -12.19
N ASN A 86 -12.60 3.13 -10.87
CA ASN A 86 -13.42 4.12 -10.19
C ASN A 86 -12.86 5.55 -10.35
N LEU A 87 -11.63 5.69 -10.82
CA LEU A 87 -11.05 6.99 -11.21
C LEU A 87 -11.58 7.49 -12.56
N PHE A 88 -12.12 6.60 -13.42
CA PHE A 88 -12.73 6.97 -14.70
C PHE A 88 -14.23 7.30 -14.58
N ASP A 89 -14.92 6.73 -13.58
CA ASP A 89 -16.35 6.97 -13.29
C ASP A 89 -16.57 8.05 -12.22
N LEU A 90 -15.67 9.02 -12.15
CA LEU A 90 -15.73 10.11 -11.18
C LEU A 90 -17.00 10.96 -11.39
N ARG A 91 -17.75 11.18 -10.32
CA ARG A 91 -18.74 12.27 -10.24
C ARG A 91 -18.15 13.38 -9.35
N PRO A 92 -17.21 14.17 -9.89
CA PRO A 92 -16.44 15.10 -9.10
C PRO A 92 -17.34 16.26 -8.62
N ASP A 93 -17.15 16.63 -7.34
CA ASP A 93 -17.67 17.91 -6.87
C ASP A 93 -16.79 19.07 -7.38
N LEU A 94 -17.24 20.31 -7.15
CA LEU A 94 -16.55 21.50 -7.65
C LEU A 94 -15.07 21.55 -7.18
N ARG A 95 -14.79 21.13 -5.95
CA ARG A 95 -13.42 21.13 -5.41
C ARG A 95 -12.53 20.13 -6.11
N THR A 96 -13.04 18.92 -6.36
CA THR A 96 -12.35 17.91 -7.14
C THR A 96 -12.11 18.38 -8.58
N LEU A 97 -13.10 19.02 -9.22
CA LEU A 97 -12.94 19.60 -10.57
C LEU A 97 -11.81 20.63 -10.61
N MET A 98 -11.76 21.54 -9.64
CA MET A 98 -10.71 22.55 -9.56
C MET A 98 -9.32 21.90 -9.31
N LEU A 99 -9.25 20.86 -8.49
CA LEU A 99 -8.02 20.09 -8.31
C LEU A 99 -7.56 19.48 -9.63
N LEU A 100 -8.44 18.72 -10.32
CA LEU A 100 -8.13 18.06 -11.58
C LEU A 100 -7.71 19.03 -12.69
N ALA A 101 -8.25 20.25 -12.68
CA ALA A 101 -7.88 21.31 -13.64
C ALA A 101 -6.47 21.89 -13.40
N ARG A 102 -5.93 21.77 -12.20
CA ARG A 102 -4.59 22.24 -11.85
C ARG A 102 -3.50 21.21 -12.08
N LEU A 103 -3.85 19.92 -12.11
CA LEU A 103 -2.88 18.85 -12.29
C LEU A 103 -2.32 18.87 -13.72
N LYS A 104 -1.01 18.94 -13.86
CA LYS A 104 -0.30 18.82 -15.14
C LYS A 104 -0.35 17.39 -15.67
N GLU A 105 -0.18 16.44 -14.76
CA GLU A 105 -0.27 15.01 -15.03
C GLU A 105 -1.38 14.40 -14.17
N ARG A 106 -2.11 13.46 -14.74
CA ARG A 106 -3.24 12.80 -14.07
C ARG A 106 -2.89 11.37 -13.67
N ASN A 107 -1.73 11.21 -13.05
CA ASN A 107 -1.34 9.95 -12.44
C ASN A 107 -1.79 9.89 -10.97
N ALA A 108 -1.65 8.72 -10.35
CA ALA A 108 -2.09 8.51 -8.97
C ALA A 108 -1.33 9.41 -7.99
N GLU A 109 -0.03 9.59 -8.20
CA GLU A 109 0.83 10.38 -7.33
C GLU A 109 0.42 11.86 -7.30
N SER A 110 0.25 12.49 -8.46
CA SER A 110 -0.18 13.88 -8.56
C SER A 110 -1.60 14.09 -8.02
N LEU A 111 -2.50 13.11 -8.21
CA LEU A 111 -3.86 13.17 -7.68
C LEU A 111 -3.88 13.10 -6.16
N PHE A 112 -3.24 12.09 -5.56
CA PHE A 112 -3.22 11.92 -4.10
C PHE A 112 -2.41 13.00 -3.40
N GLY A 113 -1.28 13.44 -3.98
CA GLY A 113 -0.53 14.59 -3.50
C GLY A 113 -1.39 15.86 -3.48
N GLY A 114 -2.13 16.12 -4.57
CA GLY A 114 -3.05 17.25 -4.64
C GLY A 114 -4.21 17.15 -3.65
N ILE A 115 -4.72 15.96 -3.35
CA ILE A 115 -5.71 15.76 -2.27
C ILE A 115 -5.10 16.15 -0.91
N GLY A 116 -3.85 15.75 -0.65
CA GLY A 116 -3.13 16.11 0.57
C GLY A 116 -2.96 17.63 0.70
N GLU A 117 -2.65 18.34 -0.39
CA GLU A 117 -2.58 19.81 -0.41
C GLU A 117 -3.94 20.45 -0.15
N GLU A 118 -5.02 19.93 -0.71
CA GLU A 118 -6.37 20.42 -0.47
C GLU A 118 -6.81 20.22 0.99
N LEU A 119 -6.47 19.10 1.62
CA LEU A 119 -6.69 18.88 3.05
C LEU A 119 -5.92 19.89 3.89
N ALA A 120 -4.65 20.13 3.58
CA ALA A 120 -3.79 21.07 4.31
C ALA A 120 -4.31 22.52 4.27
N LYS A 121 -4.94 22.97 3.18
CA LYS A 121 -5.60 24.28 3.08
C LYS A 121 -6.72 24.48 4.12
N ASP A 122 -7.33 23.39 4.55
CA ASP A 122 -8.38 23.38 5.58
C ASP A 122 -7.85 23.00 6.98
N GLY A 123 -6.52 22.99 7.17
CA GLY A 123 -5.87 22.69 8.45
C GLY A 123 -5.88 21.20 8.81
N ILE A 124 -6.03 20.30 7.82
CA ILE A 124 -5.99 18.85 8.01
C ILE A 124 -4.68 18.32 7.42
N HIS A 125 -3.79 17.84 8.26
CA HIS A 125 -2.47 17.35 7.86
C HIS A 125 -2.51 15.86 7.50
N LEU A 126 -2.02 15.52 6.30
CA LEU A 126 -1.95 14.13 5.88
C LEU A 126 -0.73 13.45 6.51
N LEU A 127 -1.00 12.43 7.32
CA LEU A 127 0.02 11.60 7.99
C LEU A 127 0.63 10.59 7.00
N PRO A 128 1.87 10.13 7.28
CA PRO A 128 2.40 8.95 6.60
C PRO A 128 1.46 7.75 6.77
N ALA A 129 1.20 7.00 5.70
CA ALA A 129 0.33 5.83 5.74
C ALA A 129 0.88 4.69 6.61
N THR A 130 2.15 4.76 7.00
CA THR A 130 2.82 3.86 7.95
C THR A 130 2.61 4.24 9.42
N THR A 131 1.96 5.38 9.72
CA THR A 131 1.72 5.83 11.10
C THR A 131 1.02 4.74 11.91
N PHE A 132 1.54 4.45 13.11
CA PHE A 132 1.17 3.34 13.99
C PHE A 132 1.47 1.93 13.46
N LEU A 133 2.03 1.79 12.27
CA LEU A 133 2.32 0.50 11.62
C LEU A 133 3.81 0.25 11.41
N GLU A 134 4.66 1.02 12.10
CA GLU A 134 6.13 0.92 11.98
C GLU A 134 6.64 -0.50 12.29
N ASP A 135 5.96 -1.20 13.20
CA ASP A 135 6.28 -2.59 13.59
C ASP A 135 6.02 -3.60 12.44
N LEU A 136 5.27 -3.20 11.41
CA LEU A 136 4.99 -4.01 10.23
C LEU A 136 5.98 -3.76 9.07
N LEU A 137 6.98 -2.89 9.29
CA LEU A 137 8.07 -2.63 8.36
C LEU A 137 9.29 -3.50 8.73
N PRO A 138 9.61 -4.55 7.98
CA PRO A 138 10.74 -5.41 8.30
C PRO A 138 12.08 -4.67 8.19
N THR A 139 12.97 -4.93 9.13
CA THR A 139 14.38 -4.54 9.03
C THR A 139 15.13 -5.44 8.06
N ALA A 140 16.30 -4.99 7.56
CA ALA A 140 17.12 -5.78 6.66
C ALA A 140 17.48 -7.15 7.24
N GLY A 141 17.43 -8.18 6.42
CA GLY A 141 17.74 -9.54 6.77
C GLY A 141 16.62 -10.53 6.46
N HIS A 142 16.73 -11.71 7.03
CA HIS A 142 15.71 -12.76 6.92
C HIS A 142 14.43 -12.36 7.67
N VAL A 143 13.29 -12.48 7.01
CA VAL A 143 11.99 -12.10 7.57
C VAL A 143 11.20 -13.34 8.02
N CYS A 144 10.96 -14.28 7.13
CA CYS A 144 10.25 -15.52 7.44
C CYS A 144 10.43 -16.60 6.37
N GLY A 145 9.97 -17.81 6.68
CA GLY A 145 10.08 -19.00 5.82
C GLY A 145 11.50 -19.57 5.82
N PRO A 146 11.88 -20.42 4.84
CA PRO A 146 13.23 -20.95 4.72
C PRO A 146 14.28 -19.87 4.44
N THR A 147 15.47 -20.01 5.01
CA THR A 147 16.58 -19.09 4.72
C THR A 147 16.99 -19.17 3.24
N MET A 148 17.15 -18.02 2.59
CA MET A 148 17.56 -17.94 1.20
C MET A 148 18.98 -18.44 1.00
N LYS A 149 19.18 -19.22 -0.08
CA LYS A 149 20.51 -19.66 -0.52
C LYS A 149 21.25 -18.51 -1.20
N LYS A 150 22.60 -18.62 -1.29
CA LYS A 150 23.47 -17.61 -1.92
C LYS A 150 22.94 -17.13 -3.28
N ARG A 151 22.55 -18.05 -4.17
CA ARG A 151 22.02 -17.73 -5.50
C ARG A 151 20.71 -16.92 -5.42
N GLN A 152 19.84 -17.22 -4.47
CA GLN A 152 18.60 -16.44 -4.27
C GLN A 152 18.91 -15.03 -3.78
N LEU A 153 19.92 -14.86 -2.91
CA LEU A 153 20.36 -13.52 -2.49
C LEU A 153 20.99 -12.72 -3.65
N GLU A 154 21.71 -13.40 -4.56
CA GLU A 154 22.24 -12.78 -5.79
C GLU A 154 21.09 -12.34 -6.71
N ASP A 155 20.07 -13.19 -6.91
CA ASP A 155 18.85 -12.83 -7.66
C ASP A 155 18.06 -11.71 -6.98
N ALA A 156 17.99 -11.69 -5.64
CA ALA A 156 17.37 -10.61 -4.86
C ALA A 156 18.07 -9.26 -5.12
N ALA A 157 19.39 -9.22 -5.00
CA ALA A 157 20.18 -8.01 -5.27
C ALA A 157 20.08 -7.56 -6.73
N PHE A 158 20.09 -8.50 -7.68
CA PHE A 158 19.86 -8.21 -9.10
C PHE A 158 18.49 -7.60 -9.34
N GLY A 159 17.43 -8.27 -8.87
CA GLY A 159 16.06 -7.82 -9.03
C GLY A 159 15.78 -6.48 -8.34
N PHE A 160 16.43 -6.23 -7.19
CA PHE A 160 16.32 -4.96 -6.47
C PHE A 160 16.79 -3.78 -7.35
N ARG A 161 17.98 -3.88 -7.95
CA ARG A 161 18.49 -2.83 -8.85
C ARG A 161 17.55 -2.59 -10.03
N ILE A 162 17.05 -3.66 -10.66
CA ILE A 162 16.11 -3.54 -11.79
C ILE A 162 14.79 -2.89 -11.32
N ALA A 163 14.23 -3.32 -10.18
CA ALA A 163 12.98 -2.76 -9.64
C ALA A 163 13.15 -1.27 -9.28
N LYS A 164 14.28 -0.85 -8.73
CA LYS A 164 14.57 0.56 -8.46
C LYS A 164 14.61 1.37 -9.76
N GLU A 165 15.26 0.88 -10.81
CA GLU A 165 15.31 1.59 -12.11
C GLU A 165 13.94 1.67 -12.78
N THR A 166 13.17 0.60 -12.81
CA THR A 166 11.83 0.61 -13.40
C THR A 166 10.86 1.48 -12.61
N SER A 167 11.00 1.53 -11.29
CA SER A 167 10.20 2.41 -10.43
C SER A 167 10.58 3.88 -10.59
N ARG A 168 11.86 4.19 -10.80
CA ARG A 168 12.34 5.55 -11.11
C ARG A 168 11.76 6.09 -12.42
N LEU A 169 11.48 5.21 -13.38
CA LEU A 169 10.83 5.55 -14.65
C LEU A 169 9.30 5.56 -14.56
N ASP A 170 8.73 5.37 -13.36
CA ASP A 170 7.28 5.27 -13.12
C ASP A 170 6.59 4.15 -13.92
N ILE A 171 7.33 3.08 -14.27
CA ILE A 171 6.79 1.91 -14.97
C ILE A 171 6.09 0.98 -13.98
N GLY A 172 6.79 0.62 -12.88
CA GLY A 172 6.29 -0.25 -11.82
C GLY A 172 7.40 -0.57 -10.81
N GLN A 173 6.98 -1.02 -9.64
CA GLN A 173 7.86 -1.23 -8.48
C GLN A 173 8.07 -2.71 -8.13
N THR A 174 7.62 -3.61 -9.02
CA THR A 174 7.74 -5.06 -8.84
C THR A 174 8.37 -5.70 -10.06
N VAL A 175 9.33 -6.58 -9.84
CA VAL A 175 9.91 -7.42 -10.90
C VAL A 175 9.90 -8.87 -10.48
N VAL A 176 9.82 -9.76 -11.45
CA VAL A 176 10.00 -11.20 -11.27
C VAL A 176 11.25 -11.64 -11.99
N VAL A 177 12.15 -12.27 -11.26
CA VAL A 177 13.49 -12.62 -11.77
C VAL A 177 13.79 -14.11 -11.57
N ARG A 178 14.74 -14.61 -12.33
CA ARG A 178 15.30 -15.95 -12.19
C ARG A 178 16.71 -15.97 -12.72
N HIS A 179 17.66 -16.42 -11.92
CA HIS A 179 19.05 -16.65 -12.34
C HIS A 179 19.68 -15.48 -13.11
N GLY A 180 19.52 -14.26 -12.58
CA GLY A 180 20.03 -13.04 -13.21
C GLY A 180 19.26 -12.60 -14.45
N THR A 181 18.07 -13.16 -14.70
CA THR A 181 17.21 -12.79 -15.83
C THR A 181 15.90 -12.21 -15.34
N VAL A 182 15.47 -11.10 -15.93
CA VAL A 182 14.14 -10.50 -15.69
C VAL A 182 13.10 -11.28 -16.51
N LEU A 183 12.11 -11.86 -15.82
CA LEU A 183 11.01 -12.59 -16.46
C LEU A 183 9.80 -11.68 -16.67
N ALA A 184 9.51 -10.81 -15.70
CA ALA A 184 8.39 -9.86 -15.78
C ALA A 184 8.73 -8.58 -15.02
N VAL A 185 8.23 -7.47 -15.53
CA VAL A 185 8.22 -6.16 -14.88
C VAL A 185 6.77 -5.75 -14.73
N GLU A 186 6.36 -5.34 -13.53
CA GLU A 186 5.03 -4.78 -13.28
C GLU A 186 4.88 -3.46 -14.05
N ALA A 187 3.70 -3.27 -14.63
CA ALA A 187 3.28 -1.99 -15.20
C ALA A 187 1.82 -1.74 -14.79
N PHE A 188 0.97 -1.35 -15.72
CA PHE A 188 -0.44 -1.03 -15.45
C PHE A 188 -1.27 -2.22 -14.97
N GLU A 189 -0.85 -3.45 -15.28
CA GLU A 189 -1.56 -4.68 -14.90
C GLU A 189 -1.54 -4.98 -13.39
N GLY A 190 -0.59 -4.39 -12.65
CA GLY A 190 -0.44 -4.55 -11.21
C GLY A 190 0.33 -5.80 -10.77
N THR A 191 0.74 -5.82 -9.49
CA THR A 191 1.65 -6.81 -8.91
C THR A 191 1.19 -8.26 -9.13
N ASN A 192 -0.09 -8.58 -8.89
CA ASN A 192 -0.58 -9.96 -8.99
C ASN A 192 -0.51 -10.53 -10.42
N ALA A 193 -0.80 -9.73 -11.43
CA ALA A 193 -0.68 -10.16 -12.83
C ALA A 193 0.80 -10.32 -13.24
N CYS A 194 1.68 -9.43 -12.78
CA CYS A 194 3.11 -9.54 -12.97
C CYS A 194 3.66 -10.85 -12.36
N ILE A 195 3.27 -11.20 -11.12
CA ILE A 195 3.66 -12.45 -10.46
C ILE A 195 3.24 -13.66 -11.30
N ARG A 196 1.98 -13.74 -11.75
CA ARG A 196 1.48 -14.86 -12.56
C ARG A 196 2.25 -15.00 -13.86
N ARG A 197 2.45 -13.91 -14.58
CA ARG A 197 3.20 -13.88 -15.86
C ARG A 197 4.65 -14.31 -15.66
N GLY A 198 5.32 -13.78 -14.62
CA GLY A 198 6.70 -14.15 -14.31
C GLY A 198 6.84 -15.62 -13.88
N GLY A 199 5.89 -16.13 -13.09
CA GLY A 199 5.83 -17.54 -12.68
C GLY A 199 5.65 -18.47 -13.87
N GLU A 200 4.77 -18.15 -14.80
CA GLU A 200 4.54 -18.90 -16.04
C GLU A 200 5.81 -18.96 -16.90
N LEU A 201 6.43 -17.81 -17.18
CA LEU A 201 7.67 -17.72 -17.95
C LEU A 201 8.83 -18.46 -17.27
N GLY A 202 8.89 -18.44 -15.94
CA GLY A 202 9.86 -19.19 -15.15
C GLY A 202 9.50 -20.67 -14.95
N ARG A 203 8.34 -21.11 -15.43
CA ARG A 203 7.81 -22.48 -15.23
C ARG A 203 7.72 -22.86 -13.73
N GLY A 204 7.46 -21.89 -12.87
CA GLY A 204 7.36 -22.07 -11.42
C GLY A 204 8.61 -22.62 -10.72
N LYS A 205 9.80 -22.50 -11.33
CA LYS A 205 11.05 -23.03 -10.78
C LYS A 205 12.08 -21.93 -10.55
N ASP A 206 12.59 -21.84 -9.30
CA ASP A 206 13.60 -20.86 -8.89
C ASP A 206 13.22 -19.41 -9.24
N VAL A 207 11.92 -19.10 -9.23
CA VAL A 207 11.39 -17.77 -9.54
C VAL A 207 11.33 -16.96 -8.26
N MET A 208 11.73 -15.69 -8.35
CA MET A 208 11.73 -14.74 -7.26
C MET A 208 10.92 -13.49 -7.62
N LEU A 209 10.09 -13.06 -6.68
CA LEU A 209 9.46 -11.75 -6.67
C LEU A 209 10.38 -10.74 -5.98
N VAL A 210 10.56 -9.56 -6.55
CA VAL A 210 11.23 -8.43 -5.89
C VAL A 210 10.32 -7.21 -5.96
N LYS A 211 10.05 -6.62 -4.80
CA LYS A 211 9.18 -5.43 -4.67
C LYS A 211 9.89 -4.36 -3.85
N VAL A 212 9.93 -3.14 -4.39
CA VAL A 212 10.60 -1.99 -3.80
C VAL A 212 9.67 -0.79 -3.70
N SER A 213 10.12 0.28 -3.05
CA SER A 213 9.52 1.61 -3.17
C SER A 213 10.14 2.39 -4.33
N LYS A 214 9.42 3.35 -4.88
CA LYS A 214 10.01 4.35 -5.79
C LYS A 214 11.07 5.18 -5.03
N PRO A 215 12.09 5.75 -5.70
CA PRO A 215 13.08 6.59 -5.03
C PRO A 215 12.47 7.77 -4.27
N ASP A 216 11.52 8.48 -4.89
CA ASP A 216 10.84 9.65 -4.32
C ASP A 216 9.41 9.33 -3.87
N GLN A 217 9.16 8.12 -3.37
CA GLN A 217 7.83 7.66 -2.98
C GLN A 217 7.22 8.53 -1.87
N ASP A 218 6.02 9.03 -2.10
CA ASP A 218 5.28 9.75 -1.07
C ASP A 218 4.55 8.78 -0.12
N PHE A 219 5.20 8.48 0.99
CA PHE A 219 4.69 7.55 2.01
C PHE A 219 3.40 8.01 2.71
N ARG A 220 2.87 9.19 2.40
CA ARG A 220 1.57 9.63 2.91
C ARG A 220 0.41 8.87 2.29
N PHE A 221 0.57 8.31 1.09
CA PHE A 221 -0.51 7.62 0.38
C PHE A 221 -0.07 6.42 -0.47
N ASP A 222 1.21 6.28 -0.76
CA ASP A 222 1.72 5.17 -1.57
C ASP A 222 2.82 4.42 -0.80
N VAL A 223 2.45 3.28 -0.24
CA VAL A 223 3.35 2.40 0.50
C VAL A 223 3.30 1.01 -0.13
N PRO A 224 4.46 0.43 -0.50
CA PRO A 224 4.49 -0.95 -0.94
C PRO A 224 3.95 -1.89 0.14
N VAL A 225 3.07 -2.81 -0.25
CA VAL A 225 2.45 -3.77 0.65
C VAL A 225 2.67 -5.19 0.15
N VAL A 226 2.95 -6.09 1.08
CA VAL A 226 2.86 -7.54 0.92
C VAL A 226 1.90 -8.08 1.98
N GLY A 227 0.90 -8.83 1.53
CA GLY A 227 -0.10 -9.45 2.40
C GLY A 227 -0.41 -10.88 1.96
N PRO A 228 -1.36 -11.56 2.62
CA PRO A 228 -1.74 -12.96 2.31
C PRO A 228 -2.03 -13.19 0.83
N GLN A 229 -2.78 -12.28 0.18
CA GLN A 229 -3.09 -12.38 -1.24
C GLN A 229 -1.84 -12.41 -2.13
N THR A 230 -0.78 -11.66 -1.77
CA THR A 230 0.49 -11.69 -2.50
C THR A 230 1.13 -13.06 -2.36
N ILE A 231 1.13 -13.63 -1.14
CA ILE A 231 1.69 -14.97 -0.87
C ILE A 231 0.92 -16.05 -1.63
N GLU A 232 -0.41 -16.01 -1.61
CA GLU A 232 -1.27 -16.95 -2.36
C GLU A 232 -1.02 -16.85 -3.87
N THR A 233 -0.87 -15.63 -4.41
CA THR A 233 -0.54 -15.42 -5.82
C THR A 233 0.84 -15.99 -6.15
N CYS A 234 1.83 -15.76 -5.30
CA CYS A 234 3.17 -16.35 -5.42
C CYS A 234 3.11 -17.88 -5.41
N LEU A 235 2.34 -18.45 -4.49
CA LEU A 235 2.15 -19.90 -4.37
C LEU A 235 1.56 -20.47 -5.66
N GLY A 236 0.47 -19.91 -6.17
CA GLY A 236 -0.19 -20.33 -7.41
C GLY A 236 0.71 -20.20 -8.66
N ALA A 237 1.65 -19.25 -8.65
CA ALA A 237 2.61 -19.01 -9.72
C ALA A 237 3.93 -19.79 -9.57
N GLY A 238 4.10 -20.56 -8.49
CA GLY A 238 5.34 -21.29 -8.20
C GLY A 238 6.51 -20.40 -7.75
N VAL A 239 6.23 -19.16 -7.34
CA VAL A 239 7.23 -18.24 -6.79
C VAL A 239 7.49 -18.60 -5.33
N LYS A 240 8.71 -18.98 -4.99
CA LYS A 240 9.10 -19.47 -3.65
C LYS A 240 10.05 -18.53 -2.90
N ALA A 241 10.44 -17.42 -3.49
CA ALA A 241 11.29 -16.43 -2.88
C ALA A 241 10.75 -15.02 -3.15
N ILE A 242 10.73 -14.20 -2.13
CA ILE A 242 10.26 -12.82 -2.17
C ILE A 242 11.31 -11.93 -1.53
N ALA A 243 11.78 -10.93 -2.25
CA ALA A 243 12.63 -9.89 -1.71
C ALA A 243 11.84 -8.58 -1.64
N ILE A 244 11.92 -7.88 -0.52
CA ILE A 244 11.24 -6.60 -0.28
C ILE A 244 12.23 -5.55 0.20
N GLU A 245 11.91 -4.27 0.01
CA GLU A 245 12.75 -3.18 0.52
C GLU A 245 12.55 -3.03 2.03
N ALA A 246 13.65 -3.10 2.78
CA ALA A 246 13.68 -2.97 4.24
C ALA A 246 13.20 -1.58 4.68
N GLY A 247 12.42 -1.53 5.76
CA GLY A 247 11.88 -0.29 6.32
C GLY A 247 10.88 0.46 5.43
N LYS A 248 10.55 -0.08 4.23
CA LYS A 248 9.70 0.60 3.25
C LYS A 248 8.53 -0.23 2.72
N THR A 249 8.49 -1.53 3.00
CA THR A 249 7.40 -2.42 2.59
C THR A 249 6.63 -2.91 3.81
N LEU A 250 5.32 -2.63 3.87
CA LEU A 250 4.46 -3.12 4.94
C LEU A 250 4.11 -4.59 4.75
N LEU A 251 4.21 -5.38 5.81
CA LEU A 251 3.67 -6.74 5.88
C LEU A 251 2.30 -6.71 6.59
N LEU A 252 1.24 -6.57 5.82
CA LEU A 252 -0.12 -6.62 6.35
C LEU A 252 -0.50 -8.05 6.73
N GLU A 253 -1.27 -8.21 7.82
CA GLU A 253 -1.61 -9.51 8.39
C GLU A 253 -0.37 -10.41 8.57
N ARG A 254 0.69 -9.82 9.16
CA ARG A 254 2.03 -10.43 9.28
C ARG A 254 2.01 -11.88 9.77
N GLU A 255 1.16 -12.20 10.75
CA GLU A 255 1.05 -13.55 11.31
C GLU A 255 0.51 -14.56 10.28
N THR A 256 -0.49 -14.16 9.48
CA THR A 256 -1.01 -14.96 8.39
C THR A 256 0.04 -15.14 7.29
N VAL A 257 0.76 -14.06 6.93
CA VAL A 257 1.88 -14.12 5.96
C VAL A 257 2.95 -15.10 6.45
N PHE A 258 3.37 -15.02 7.71
CA PHE A 258 4.40 -15.90 8.28
C PHE A 258 3.97 -17.36 8.27
N ARG A 259 2.72 -17.63 8.67
CA ARG A 259 2.15 -18.99 8.64
C ARG A 259 2.14 -19.55 7.21
N LEU A 260 1.62 -18.81 6.23
CA LEU A 260 1.60 -19.24 4.84
C LEU A 260 3.00 -19.47 4.26
N CYS A 261 3.95 -18.60 4.60
CA CYS A 261 5.35 -18.76 4.18
C CYS A 261 5.97 -20.04 4.74
N GLN A 262 5.72 -20.34 6.02
CA GLN A 262 6.23 -21.53 6.68
C GLN A 262 5.59 -22.81 6.11
N GLU A 263 4.26 -22.83 5.97
CA GLU A 263 3.50 -23.99 5.46
C GLU A 263 3.87 -24.34 4.01
N HIS A 264 4.15 -23.33 3.19
CA HIS A 264 4.38 -23.53 1.76
C HIS A 264 5.85 -23.36 1.33
N GLY A 265 6.76 -23.17 2.27
CA GLY A 265 8.19 -23.04 1.98
C GLY A 265 8.53 -21.82 1.13
N ILE A 266 7.83 -20.68 1.36
CA ILE A 266 8.11 -19.40 0.71
C ILE A 266 9.05 -18.59 1.62
N SER A 267 10.18 -18.13 1.08
CA SER A 267 11.12 -17.26 1.78
C SER A 267 10.78 -15.80 1.58
N ILE A 268 10.85 -14.98 2.63
CA ILE A 268 10.86 -13.52 2.53
C ILE A 268 12.17 -12.97 3.10
N GLN A 269 12.84 -12.13 2.32
CA GLN A 269 14.07 -11.41 2.67
C GLN A 269 13.82 -9.91 2.51
N ALA A 270 14.17 -9.12 3.52
CA ALA A 270 14.22 -7.67 3.41
C ALA A 270 15.65 -7.23 3.05
N ILE A 271 15.76 -6.37 2.04
CA ILE A 271 17.05 -5.88 1.52
C ILE A 271 17.11 -4.36 1.61
N GLU A 272 18.31 -3.85 1.86
CA GLU A 272 18.68 -2.44 1.76
C GLU A 272 19.45 -2.19 0.47
N GLU A 273 19.49 -0.93 0.03
CA GLU A 273 20.27 -0.46 -1.12
C GLU A 273 21.78 -0.56 -0.85
#